data_677db16965f38f7ca5aae1caeb43cbbe
#
_entry.id   677db16965f38f7ca5aae1caeb43cbbe
#
_cell.length_a   1.000
_cell.length_b   1.000
_cell.length_c   1.000
_cell.angle_alpha   90.00
_cell.angle_beta   90.00
_cell.angle_gamma   90.00
#
_symmetry.space_group_name_H-M   'P 1'
#
loop_
_entity.id
_entity.type
_entity.pdbx_description
1 polymer ?
#
loop_
_entity_poly.entity_id
_entity_poly.type
_entity_poly.pdbx_seq_one_letter_code
_entity_poly.pdbx_strand_id
1 'polypeptide(L)'
;LLTDNLLMKNKLLLSVATFLCLMAGRAQAQNPIIRDQFSADPTARVFDGKIYLYPSHDIPSPIERLKEWFCMADYHVFSSDDLAHWEDHGVIVSQERIPWARPDAYSMWAPDCVCKDGKYYFYFPATPRGVEKGFAVGVAVSDKPSGPFMPQMRPIEGVEGIDPCVLTDKDGQSYIYWAGRGMMMAKLKDNMVEL
;
A
#
# COMPACT_ATOMS: atom_id res chain seq x y z
N LEU A 1 60.79 21.77 0.23
CA LEU A 1 60.14 21.90 1.56
C LEU A 1 58.66 22.41 1.47
N LEU A 2 58.34 23.44 0.67
CA LEU A 2 56.94 23.92 0.52
C LEU A 2 56.10 23.02 -0.39
N THR A 3 56.69 22.47 -1.46
CA THR A 3 56.05 21.55 -2.40
C THR A 3 55.74 20.21 -1.75
N ASP A 4 56.62 19.71 -0.89
CA ASP A 4 56.42 18.41 -0.21
C ASP A 4 55.30 18.46 0.82
N ASN A 5 55.16 19.59 1.52
CA ASN A 5 54.03 19.80 2.46
C ASN A 5 52.68 19.89 1.78
N LEU A 6 52.59 20.51 0.57
CA LEU A 6 51.37 20.60 -0.19
C LEU A 6 50.95 19.22 -0.75
N LEU A 7 51.92 18.44 -1.20
CA LEU A 7 51.69 17.08 -1.73
C LEU A 7 51.23 16.13 -0.61
N MET A 8 51.78 16.22 0.57
CA MET A 8 51.34 15.43 1.75
C MET A 8 49.92 15.81 2.21
N LYS A 9 49.59 17.12 2.25
CA LYS A 9 48.25 17.57 2.59
C LYS A 9 47.22 17.08 1.59
N ASN A 10 47.51 17.10 0.29
CA ASN A 10 46.58 16.61 -0.77
C ASN A 10 46.41 15.08 -0.71
N LYS A 11 47.47 14.33 -0.40
CA LYS A 11 47.37 12.87 -0.20
C LYS A 11 46.54 12.53 1.04
N LEU A 12 46.69 13.27 2.13
CA LEU A 12 45.93 13.07 3.36
C LEU A 12 44.44 13.40 3.15
N LEU A 13 44.13 14.50 2.46
CA LEU A 13 42.77 14.89 2.11
C LEU A 13 42.09 13.82 1.17
N LEU A 14 42.84 13.31 0.20
CA LEU A 14 42.33 12.26 -0.70
C LEU A 14 42.08 10.95 0.07
N SER A 15 42.98 10.56 0.99
CA SER A 15 42.81 9.38 1.83
C SER A 15 41.63 9.52 2.79
N VAL A 16 41.38 10.67 3.38
CA VAL A 16 40.24 10.94 4.26
C VAL A 16 38.92 10.91 3.45
N ALA A 17 38.91 11.52 2.26
CA ALA A 17 37.74 11.49 1.40
C ALA A 17 37.42 10.06 0.94
N THR A 18 38.39 9.27 0.56
CA THR A 18 38.22 7.85 0.19
C THR A 18 37.73 7.03 1.38
N PHE A 19 38.24 7.27 2.58
CA PHE A 19 37.79 6.57 3.79
C PHE A 19 36.36 6.95 4.19
N LEU A 20 35.98 8.23 4.06
CA LEU A 20 34.60 8.67 4.28
C LEU A 20 33.63 8.06 3.25
N CYS A 21 34.01 7.93 1.97
CA CYS A 21 33.20 7.25 0.96
C CYS A 21 33.05 5.74 1.23
N LEU A 22 34.03 5.09 1.84
CA LEU A 22 33.97 3.68 2.24
C LEU A 22 33.11 3.45 3.49
N MET A 23 32.94 4.49 4.33
CA MET A 23 32.09 4.48 5.52
C MET A 23 30.64 4.88 5.23
N ALA A 24 30.32 5.32 4.02
CA ALA A 24 28.93 5.42 3.57
C ALA A 24 28.37 3.99 3.54
N GLY A 25 27.83 3.58 4.68
CA GLY A 25 27.21 2.26 4.84
C GLY A 25 26.23 2.05 3.70
N ARG A 26 26.44 1.02 2.90
CA ARG A 26 25.47 0.62 1.89
C ARG A 26 24.20 0.28 2.64
N ALA A 27 23.14 1.04 2.44
CA ALA A 27 21.82 0.65 2.87
C ALA A 27 21.55 -0.72 2.24
N GLN A 28 21.45 -1.75 3.06
CA GLN A 28 21.19 -3.10 2.60
C GLN A 28 19.74 -3.40 2.87
N ALA A 29 18.98 -3.58 1.80
CA ALA A 29 17.61 -4.06 1.91
C ALA A 29 17.57 -5.37 2.71
N GLN A 30 16.64 -5.47 3.65
CA GLN A 30 16.49 -6.65 4.50
C GLN A 30 15.11 -7.26 4.30
N ASN A 31 15.08 -8.58 4.12
CA ASN A 31 13.84 -9.35 4.08
C ASN A 31 13.61 -10.06 5.42
N PRO A 32 12.36 -10.12 5.91
CA PRO A 32 11.19 -9.42 5.38
C PRO A 32 11.25 -7.90 5.62
N ILE A 33 10.58 -7.11 4.77
CA ILE A 33 10.48 -5.65 4.89
C ILE A 33 9.74 -5.29 6.19
N ILE A 34 8.60 -5.92 6.43
CA ILE A 34 7.75 -5.76 7.61
C ILE A 34 8.05 -6.90 8.57
N ARG A 35 8.36 -6.61 9.85
CA ARG A 35 8.84 -7.60 10.82
C ARG A 35 8.05 -7.65 12.12
N ASP A 36 7.27 -6.64 12.39
CA ASP A 36 6.55 -6.40 13.65
C ASP A 36 5.06 -6.71 13.56
N GLN A 37 4.59 -7.05 12.35
CA GLN A 37 3.21 -7.50 12.11
C GLN A 37 3.14 -8.52 10.97
N PHE A 38 2.06 -9.29 10.94
CA PHE A 38 1.74 -10.15 9.80
C PHE A 38 1.05 -9.34 8.72
N SER A 39 1.51 -9.49 7.49
CA SER A 39 1.02 -8.73 6.33
C SER A 39 0.96 -9.62 5.11
N ALA A 40 -0.02 -9.39 4.24
CA ALA A 40 -0.23 -10.17 3.03
C ALA A 40 -0.64 -9.31 1.83
N ASP A 41 -0.49 -9.87 0.65
CA ASP A 41 -1.03 -9.41 -0.64
C ASP A 41 -0.83 -7.91 -0.91
N PRO A 42 0.38 -7.37 -0.77
CA PRO A 42 0.61 -5.94 -0.92
C PRO A 42 0.51 -5.49 -2.37
N THR A 43 -0.08 -4.32 -2.60
CA THR A 43 0.23 -3.53 -3.79
C THR A 43 1.38 -2.57 -3.50
N ALA A 44 2.26 -2.36 -4.49
CA ALA A 44 3.35 -1.39 -4.44
C ALA A 44 3.18 -0.35 -5.54
N ARG A 45 3.27 0.93 -5.18
CA ARG A 45 3.11 2.05 -6.10
C ARG A 45 4.21 3.09 -5.89
N VAL A 46 4.59 3.77 -6.98
CA VAL A 46 5.51 4.90 -6.91
C VAL A 46 4.71 6.19 -7.07
N PHE A 47 4.78 7.06 -6.06
CA PHE A 47 4.20 8.40 -6.10
C PHE A 47 5.27 9.41 -5.74
N ASP A 48 5.47 10.42 -6.59
CA ASP A 48 6.44 11.49 -6.40
C ASP A 48 7.88 11.00 -6.11
N GLY A 49 8.28 9.88 -6.75
CA GLY A 49 9.60 9.27 -6.60
C GLY A 49 9.81 8.42 -5.36
N LYS A 50 8.82 8.32 -4.46
CA LYS A 50 8.82 7.47 -3.27
C LYS A 50 7.97 6.23 -3.50
N ILE A 51 8.39 5.08 -3.01
CA ILE A 51 7.64 3.83 -3.08
C ILE A 51 6.71 3.73 -1.87
N TYR A 52 5.46 3.38 -2.14
CA TYR A 52 4.44 3.09 -1.14
C TYR A 52 3.99 1.64 -1.27
N LEU A 53 3.94 0.94 -0.15
CA LEU A 53 3.50 -0.44 -0.03
C LEU A 53 2.25 -0.51 0.83
N TYR A 54 1.19 -1.11 0.31
CA TYR A 54 -0.11 -1.19 0.96
C TYR A 54 -0.49 -2.67 1.16
N PRO A 55 -0.07 -3.30 2.24
CA PRO A 55 -0.49 -4.66 2.59
C PRO A 55 -1.80 -4.68 3.34
N SER A 56 -2.49 -5.82 3.32
CA SER A 56 -3.44 -6.17 4.36
C SER A 56 -2.71 -6.52 5.66
N HIS A 57 -3.36 -6.30 6.80
CA HIS A 57 -2.82 -6.61 8.12
C HIS A 57 -3.59 -7.77 8.74
N ASP A 58 -2.90 -8.90 8.91
CA ASP A 58 -3.43 -10.11 9.50
C ASP A 58 -3.16 -10.12 11.01
N ILE A 59 -4.20 -10.28 11.80
CA ILE A 59 -4.14 -10.25 13.27
C ILE A 59 -4.45 -11.62 13.87
N PRO A 60 -3.99 -11.91 15.11
CA PRO A 60 -4.50 -13.05 15.85
C PRO A 60 -6.02 -12.99 15.96
N SER A 61 -6.70 -14.03 15.51
CA SER A 61 -8.16 -14.01 15.41
C SER A 61 -8.85 -13.84 16.78
N PRO A 62 -9.68 -12.82 16.97
CA PRO A 62 -10.50 -12.67 18.17
C PRO A 62 -11.76 -13.55 18.16
N ILE A 63 -12.01 -14.27 17.05
CA ILE A 63 -13.20 -15.11 16.87
C ILE A 63 -12.82 -16.54 16.47
N GLU A 64 -13.49 -17.52 17.06
CA GLU A 64 -13.18 -18.95 16.92
C GLU A 64 -13.16 -19.43 15.46
N ARG A 65 -14.13 -18.99 14.64
CA ARG A 65 -14.26 -19.43 13.23
C ARG A 65 -13.08 -19.05 12.33
N LEU A 66 -12.23 -18.11 12.75
CA LEU A 66 -11.07 -17.64 11.98
C LEU A 66 -9.72 -17.97 12.62
N LYS A 67 -9.69 -18.79 13.70
CA LYS A 67 -8.43 -19.13 14.39
C LYS A 67 -7.38 -19.77 13.48
N GLU A 68 -7.83 -20.57 12.52
CA GLU A 68 -6.98 -21.27 11.54
C GLU A 68 -7.12 -20.67 10.13
N TRP A 69 -7.56 -19.40 10.05
CA TRP A 69 -7.84 -18.74 8.78
C TRP A 69 -7.35 -17.30 8.79
N PHE A 70 -7.39 -16.63 7.65
CA PHE A 70 -7.03 -15.23 7.49
C PHE A 70 -7.95 -14.31 8.30
N CYS A 71 -7.37 -13.43 9.09
CA CYS A 71 -8.08 -12.51 9.98
C CYS A 71 -7.58 -11.09 9.77
N MET A 72 -8.01 -10.44 8.68
CA MET A 72 -7.52 -9.16 8.24
C MET A 72 -8.49 -8.03 8.62
N ALA A 73 -8.07 -7.17 9.56
CA ALA A 73 -8.92 -6.15 10.18
C ALA A 73 -8.78 -4.76 9.54
N ASP A 74 -7.63 -4.49 8.94
CA ASP A 74 -7.26 -3.16 8.46
C ASP A 74 -6.12 -3.21 7.42
N TYR A 75 -5.72 -2.02 6.98
CA TYR A 75 -4.59 -1.81 6.08
C TYR A 75 -3.64 -0.80 6.67
N HIS A 76 -2.35 -1.09 6.61
CA HIS A 76 -1.28 -0.14 6.82
C HIS A 76 -0.76 0.41 5.48
N VAL A 77 0.03 1.47 5.54
CA VAL A 77 0.88 1.89 4.43
C VAL A 77 2.31 2.11 4.92
N PHE A 78 3.23 1.56 4.17
CA PHE A 78 4.66 1.75 4.38
C PHE A 78 5.23 2.52 3.21
N SER A 79 6.25 3.36 3.46
CA SER A 79 6.94 4.06 2.38
C SER A 79 8.44 3.97 2.50
N SER A 80 9.13 4.07 1.35
CA SER A 80 10.58 4.05 1.27
C SER A 80 11.10 4.91 0.12
N ASP A 81 12.22 5.58 0.34
CA ASP A 81 12.97 6.30 -0.69
C ASP A 81 14.08 5.43 -1.30
N ASP A 82 14.50 4.36 -0.63
CA ASP A 82 15.71 3.59 -0.97
C ASP A 82 15.52 2.06 -0.98
N LEU A 83 14.30 1.57 -0.69
CA LEU A 83 13.94 0.14 -0.55
C LEU A 83 14.62 -0.59 0.62
N ALA A 84 15.43 0.11 1.41
CA ALA A 84 16.14 -0.45 2.55
C ALA A 84 15.55 0.01 3.88
N HIS A 85 15.12 1.26 3.96
CA HIS A 85 14.49 1.85 5.12
C HIS A 85 13.02 2.12 4.82
N TRP A 86 12.15 1.60 5.69
CA TRP A 86 10.70 1.70 5.54
C TRP A 86 10.10 2.42 6.73
N GLU A 87 9.21 3.36 6.45
CA GLU A 87 8.43 4.09 7.43
C GLU A 87 7.00 3.54 7.44
N ASP A 88 6.51 3.09 8.60
CA ASP A 88 5.10 2.73 8.81
C ASP A 88 4.30 3.99 9.14
N HIS A 89 3.31 4.32 8.33
CA HIS A 89 2.39 5.44 8.54
C HIS A 89 1.14 5.04 9.34
N GLY A 90 1.07 3.78 9.79
CA GLY A 90 -0.03 3.24 10.57
C GLY A 90 -1.26 2.85 9.74
N VAL A 91 -2.37 2.63 10.45
CA VAL A 91 -3.63 2.19 9.85
C VAL A 91 -4.28 3.28 9.02
N ILE A 92 -4.50 3.01 7.74
CA ILE A 92 -5.11 3.94 6.78
C ILE A 92 -6.62 3.69 6.58
N VAL A 93 -7.05 2.42 6.63
CA VAL A 93 -8.46 2.00 6.54
C VAL A 93 -8.66 0.81 7.48
N SER A 94 -9.71 0.83 8.30
CA SER A 94 -10.11 -0.31 9.14
C SER A 94 -11.56 -0.69 8.90
N GLN A 95 -11.88 -1.99 9.05
CA GLN A 95 -13.25 -2.50 8.81
C GLN A 95 -14.32 -1.79 9.64
N GLU A 96 -14.00 -1.36 10.85
CA GLU A 96 -14.94 -0.69 11.73
C GLU A 96 -15.39 0.70 11.22
N ARG A 97 -14.52 1.34 10.42
CA ARG A 97 -14.77 2.67 9.84
C ARG A 97 -15.46 2.64 8.49
N ILE A 98 -15.69 1.45 7.92
CA ILE A 98 -16.36 1.30 6.64
C ILE A 98 -17.87 1.19 6.86
N PRO A 99 -18.67 2.18 6.42
CA PRO A 99 -20.09 2.26 6.75
C PRO A 99 -20.92 1.04 6.31
N TRP A 100 -20.54 0.44 5.17
CA TRP A 100 -21.25 -0.65 4.54
C TRP A 100 -20.67 -2.04 4.86
N ALA A 101 -19.43 -2.12 5.35
CA ALA A 101 -18.80 -3.40 5.66
C ALA A 101 -19.26 -3.97 7.01
N ARG A 102 -19.25 -5.28 7.10
CA ARG A 102 -19.49 -6.01 8.34
C ARG A 102 -18.29 -5.88 9.28
N PRO A 103 -18.44 -5.33 10.49
CA PRO A 103 -17.33 -4.95 11.36
C PRO A 103 -16.57 -6.13 11.98
N ASP A 104 -17.12 -7.35 11.92
CA ASP A 104 -16.55 -8.59 12.45
C ASP A 104 -16.23 -9.62 11.36
N ALA A 105 -16.16 -9.20 10.09
CA ALA A 105 -15.88 -10.10 8.98
C ALA A 105 -14.40 -10.45 8.89
N TYR A 106 -13.51 -9.53 9.25
CA TYR A 106 -12.05 -9.65 9.12
C TYR A 106 -11.63 -10.02 7.69
N SER A 107 -12.25 -9.36 6.72
CA SER A 107 -12.16 -9.67 5.29
C SER A 107 -11.50 -8.56 4.47
N MET A 108 -10.59 -7.79 5.08
CA MET A 108 -9.83 -6.72 4.45
C MET A 108 -8.63 -7.30 3.67
N TRP A 109 -8.94 -8.00 2.56
CA TRP A 109 -7.95 -8.76 1.78
C TRP A 109 -7.22 -7.86 0.77
N ALA A 110 -6.58 -8.47 -0.25
CA ALA A 110 -5.71 -7.79 -1.20
C ALA A 110 -6.24 -6.43 -1.70
N PRO A 111 -5.52 -5.30 -1.49
CA PRO A 111 -5.92 -3.97 -1.92
C PRO A 111 -5.21 -3.52 -3.18
N ASP A 112 -5.64 -2.38 -3.73
CA ASP A 112 -4.87 -1.58 -4.68
C ASP A 112 -4.97 -0.09 -4.38
N CYS A 113 -3.98 0.69 -4.82
CA CYS A 113 -3.96 2.15 -4.66
C CYS A 113 -3.49 2.82 -5.94
N VAL A 114 -4.23 3.81 -6.43
CA VAL A 114 -3.83 4.60 -7.61
C VAL A 114 -4.00 6.09 -7.35
N CYS A 115 -3.26 6.89 -8.10
CA CYS A 115 -3.39 8.35 -8.11
C CYS A 115 -4.06 8.81 -9.40
N LYS A 116 -5.06 9.68 -9.29
CA LYS A 116 -5.65 10.41 -10.43
C LYS A 116 -6.01 11.83 -9.99
N ASP A 117 -5.61 12.80 -10.77
CA ASP A 117 -5.91 14.23 -10.56
C ASP A 117 -5.53 14.74 -9.15
N GLY A 118 -4.38 14.28 -8.64
CA GLY A 118 -3.84 14.66 -7.33
C GLY A 118 -4.56 14.04 -6.13
N LYS A 119 -5.46 13.10 -6.36
CA LYS A 119 -6.11 12.31 -5.31
C LYS A 119 -5.71 10.86 -5.38
N TYR A 120 -5.69 10.20 -4.22
CA TYR A 120 -5.33 8.79 -4.06
C TYR A 120 -6.59 7.99 -3.78
N TYR A 121 -6.81 6.93 -4.55
CA TYR A 121 -7.96 6.04 -4.49
C TYR A 121 -7.48 4.67 -4.06
N PHE A 122 -7.88 4.27 -2.87
CA PHE A 122 -7.54 2.98 -2.27
C PHE A 122 -8.71 2.02 -2.40
N TYR A 123 -8.54 0.97 -3.20
CA TYR A 123 -9.54 -0.05 -3.49
C TYR A 123 -9.30 -1.26 -2.60
N PHE A 124 -10.35 -1.79 -2.01
CA PHE A 124 -10.27 -2.92 -1.09
C PHE A 124 -11.53 -3.77 -1.12
N PRO A 125 -11.42 -5.11 -0.98
CA PRO A 125 -12.56 -5.97 -0.76
C PRO A 125 -12.98 -5.94 0.71
N ALA A 126 -14.28 -6.06 0.96
CA ALA A 126 -14.82 -6.31 2.29
C ALA A 126 -16.17 -7.02 2.19
N THR A 127 -16.55 -7.77 3.23
CA THR A 127 -17.87 -8.40 3.31
C THR A 127 -18.93 -7.36 3.67
N PRO A 128 -19.99 -7.17 2.86
CA PRO A 128 -21.05 -6.22 3.17
C PRO A 128 -21.87 -6.59 4.41
N ARG A 129 -22.49 -5.60 5.05
CA ARG A 129 -23.45 -5.84 6.14
C ARG A 129 -24.65 -6.63 5.63
N GLY A 130 -25.13 -7.57 6.45
CA GLY A 130 -26.26 -8.42 6.09
C GLY A 130 -25.94 -9.54 5.10
N VAL A 131 -24.68 -9.64 4.65
CA VAL A 131 -24.21 -10.73 3.78
C VAL A 131 -23.41 -11.71 4.63
N GLU A 132 -23.74 -12.99 4.59
CA GLU A 132 -23.05 -14.03 5.35
C GLU A 132 -21.71 -14.40 4.68
N LYS A 133 -21.72 -14.55 3.37
CA LYS A 133 -20.54 -14.89 2.54
C LYS A 133 -20.53 -14.04 1.28
N GLY A 134 -19.37 -13.55 0.93
CA GLY A 134 -19.15 -12.76 -0.28
C GLY A 134 -18.46 -11.44 0.01
N PHE A 135 -18.01 -10.81 -1.06
CA PHE A 135 -17.25 -9.57 -1.02
C PHE A 135 -17.82 -8.56 -1.99
N ALA A 136 -17.69 -7.31 -1.65
CA ALA A 136 -17.83 -6.19 -2.56
C ALA A 136 -16.54 -5.34 -2.49
N VAL A 137 -16.22 -4.64 -3.56
CA VAL A 137 -15.06 -3.74 -3.61
C VAL A 137 -15.48 -2.34 -3.22
N GLY A 138 -14.83 -1.81 -2.20
CA GLY A 138 -14.97 -0.41 -1.76
C GLY A 138 -13.82 0.46 -2.22
N VAL A 139 -14.02 1.78 -2.07
CA VAL A 139 -12.98 2.79 -2.31
C VAL A 139 -12.88 3.69 -1.09
N ALA A 140 -11.67 4.04 -0.72
CA ALA A 140 -11.39 5.13 0.20
C ALA A 140 -10.50 6.17 -0.51
N VAL A 141 -10.70 7.45 -0.21
CA VAL A 141 -10.05 8.56 -0.92
C VAL A 141 -9.21 9.38 0.03
N SER A 142 -8.04 9.82 -0.43
CA SER A 142 -7.11 10.68 0.31
C SER A 142 -6.49 11.73 -0.60
N ASP A 143 -6.03 12.83 0.01
CA ASP A 143 -5.18 13.84 -0.65
C ASP A 143 -3.68 13.50 -0.53
N LYS A 144 -3.33 12.40 0.17
CA LYS A 144 -1.94 11.96 0.37
C LYS A 144 -1.83 10.44 0.20
N PRO A 145 -0.72 9.94 -0.37
CA PRO A 145 -0.52 8.50 -0.52
C PRO A 145 -0.42 7.75 0.83
N SER A 146 0.00 8.45 1.89
CA SER A 146 0.06 7.90 3.25
C SER A 146 -1.24 8.07 4.05
N GLY A 147 -2.32 8.58 3.43
CA GLY A 147 -3.59 8.80 4.12
C GLY A 147 -3.65 10.11 4.94
N PRO A 148 -4.67 10.28 5.79
CA PRO A 148 -5.76 9.34 6.06
C PRO A 148 -6.69 9.13 4.85
N PHE A 149 -7.17 7.92 4.67
CA PHE A 149 -8.13 7.58 3.63
C PHE A 149 -9.56 7.56 4.19
N MET A 150 -10.49 8.19 3.47
CA MET A 150 -11.91 8.27 3.85
C MET A 150 -12.73 7.30 3.01
N PRO A 151 -13.27 6.21 3.61
CA PRO A 151 -14.09 5.25 2.89
C PRO A 151 -15.37 5.90 2.33
N GLN A 152 -15.75 5.48 1.12
CA GLN A 152 -17.04 5.84 0.54
C GLN A 152 -18.19 5.18 1.29
N MET A 153 -19.37 5.79 1.25
CA MET A 153 -20.57 5.33 1.98
C MET A 153 -21.12 4.00 1.46
N ARG A 154 -20.74 3.58 0.25
CA ARG A 154 -21.16 2.35 -0.43
C ARG A 154 -20.01 1.73 -1.19
N PRO A 155 -20.01 0.41 -1.42
CA PRO A 155 -19.09 -0.20 -2.37
C PRO A 155 -19.40 0.26 -3.80
N ILE A 156 -18.51 -0.04 -4.74
CA ILE A 156 -18.74 0.17 -6.16
C ILE A 156 -19.86 -0.78 -6.60
N GLU A 157 -20.96 -0.22 -7.09
CA GLU A 157 -22.10 -1.00 -7.57
C GLU A 157 -21.67 -1.88 -8.74
N GLY A 158 -22.00 -3.18 -8.69
CA GLY A 158 -21.65 -4.16 -9.73
C GLY A 158 -20.24 -4.75 -9.61
N VAL A 159 -19.44 -4.36 -8.62
CA VAL A 159 -18.10 -4.93 -8.38
C VAL A 159 -18.13 -5.84 -7.16
N GLU A 160 -18.53 -7.10 -7.39
CA GLU A 160 -18.60 -8.15 -6.37
C GLU A 160 -17.41 -9.12 -6.54
N GLY A 161 -16.58 -9.26 -5.51
CA GLY A 161 -15.40 -10.12 -5.51
C GLY A 161 -14.23 -9.54 -4.74
N ILE A 162 -13.04 -10.02 -5.05
CA ILE A 162 -11.77 -9.72 -4.36
C ILE A 162 -10.70 -9.23 -5.34
N ASP A 163 -9.53 -8.91 -4.84
CA ASP A 163 -8.31 -8.61 -5.58
C ASP A 163 -8.51 -7.47 -6.62
N PRO A 164 -9.04 -6.31 -6.21
CA PRO A 164 -9.15 -5.19 -7.14
C PRO A 164 -7.78 -4.73 -7.61
N CYS A 165 -7.69 -4.41 -8.91
CA CYS A 165 -6.53 -3.77 -9.50
C CYS A 165 -7.01 -2.69 -10.47
N VAL A 166 -6.46 -1.49 -10.39
CA VAL A 166 -6.86 -0.37 -11.24
C VAL A 166 -5.72 0.07 -12.13
N LEU A 167 -6.04 0.23 -13.40
CA LEU A 167 -5.16 0.76 -14.43
C LEU A 167 -5.80 1.99 -15.06
N THR A 168 -5.06 3.09 -15.13
CA THR A 168 -5.40 4.23 -16.00
C THR A 168 -4.60 4.12 -17.29
N ASP A 169 -5.27 4.04 -18.43
CA ASP A 169 -4.65 3.93 -19.73
C ASP A 169 -4.11 5.29 -20.21
N LYS A 170 -3.36 5.30 -21.29
CA LYS A 170 -2.72 6.49 -21.87
C LYS A 170 -3.72 7.56 -22.33
N ASP A 171 -4.94 7.18 -22.63
CA ASP A 171 -6.05 8.08 -22.98
C ASP A 171 -6.74 8.72 -21.74
N GLY A 172 -6.29 8.35 -20.52
CA GLY A 172 -6.85 8.82 -19.25
C GLY A 172 -8.03 8.00 -18.75
N GLN A 173 -8.51 7.00 -19.53
CA GLN A 173 -9.57 6.10 -19.09
C GLN A 173 -9.05 5.14 -18.03
N SER A 174 -9.74 5.07 -16.89
CA SER A 174 -9.43 4.12 -15.84
C SER A 174 -10.32 2.87 -15.93
N TYR A 175 -9.72 1.72 -15.64
CA TYR A 175 -10.36 0.42 -15.65
C TYR A 175 -10.10 -0.26 -14.30
N ILE A 176 -11.12 -0.92 -13.76
CA ILE A 176 -10.99 -1.80 -12.61
C ILE A 176 -11.06 -3.26 -13.06
N TYR A 177 -10.15 -4.06 -12.55
CA TYR A 177 -10.10 -5.52 -12.69
C TYR A 177 -10.34 -6.13 -11.32
N TRP A 178 -11.03 -7.27 -11.23
CA TRP A 178 -11.23 -7.98 -9.97
C TRP A 178 -11.50 -9.46 -10.19
N ALA A 179 -11.32 -10.27 -9.16
CA ALA A 179 -11.69 -11.68 -9.15
C ALA A 179 -13.13 -11.83 -8.64
N GLY A 180 -14.05 -12.09 -9.57
CA GLY A 180 -15.47 -12.37 -9.31
C GLY A 180 -15.79 -13.81 -9.69
N ARG A 181 -16.71 -14.02 -10.62
CA ARG A 181 -16.99 -15.35 -11.24
C ARG A 181 -15.91 -15.80 -12.25
N GLY A 182 -14.77 -15.18 -12.21
CA GLY A 182 -13.61 -15.27 -13.05
C GLY A 182 -12.90 -13.92 -13.03
N MET A 183 -12.00 -13.67 -13.97
CA MET A 183 -11.41 -12.34 -14.16
C MET A 183 -12.47 -11.40 -14.74
N MET A 184 -12.83 -10.40 -13.99
CA MET A 184 -13.80 -9.36 -14.37
C MET A 184 -13.09 -8.06 -14.69
N MET A 185 -13.70 -7.21 -15.52
CA MET A 185 -13.18 -5.88 -15.84
C MET A 185 -14.35 -4.94 -16.19
N ALA A 186 -14.22 -3.68 -15.74
CA ALA A 186 -15.15 -2.60 -16.13
C ALA A 186 -14.42 -1.27 -16.24
N LYS A 187 -15.05 -0.32 -16.96
CA LYS A 187 -14.59 1.08 -16.96
C LYS A 187 -15.04 1.78 -15.70
N LEU A 188 -14.14 2.54 -15.10
CA LEU A 188 -14.48 3.50 -14.05
C LEU A 188 -14.89 4.83 -14.67
N LYS A 189 -15.87 5.51 -14.05
CA LYS A 189 -16.11 6.93 -14.32
C LYS A 189 -14.93 7.79 -13.88
N ASP A 190 -14.90 9.04 -14.29
CA ASP A 190 -13.83 9.98 -13.93
C ASP A 190 -13.71 10.23 -12.42
N ASN A 191 -14.81 10.04 -11.68
CA ASN A 191 -14.82 10.14 -10.23
C ASN A 191 -14.11 8.97 -9.51
N MET A 192 -13.70 7.91 -10.24
CA MET A 192 -12.96 6.75 -9.74
C MET A 192 -13.68 5.89 -8.70
N VAL A 193 -14.96 6.14 -8.42
CA VAL A 193 -15.75 5.43 -7.39
C VAL A 193 -17.01 4.78 -7.94
N GLU A 194 -17.27 4.90 -9.24
CA GLU A 194 -18.42 4.33 -9.96
C GLU A 194 -18.01 3.72 -11.30
N LEU A 195 -18.78 2.74 -11.77
CA LEU A 195 -18.69 2.19 -13.13
C LEU A 195 -19.41 3.08 -14.14
#